data_5cbd28591690cf6b500bf1e04a62a1f2
#
_entry.id   5cbd28591690cf6b500bf1e04a62a1f2
#
_cell.length_a   1.000
_cell.length_b   1.000
_cell.length_c   1.000
_cell.angle_alpha   90.00
_cell.angle_beta   90.00
_cell.angle_gamma   90.00
#
_symmetry.space_group_name_H-M   'P 1'
#
loop_
_entity.id
_entity.type
_entity.pdbx_description
1 polymer ?
#
loop_
_entity_poly.entity_id
_entity_poly.type
_entity_poly.pdbx_seq_one_letter_code
_entity_poly.pdbx_strand_id
1 'polypeptide(L)'
;MIRIKDLGFSYGENVVLKDITMNLEEGRIYGLLGENGVGKTTLLTLLSGLKNAKAGHIYIDGHNPWKREPSLLTEIYYLSDEVAETNMNAIEYAENYGKFWEGFDLNKFIEIMESFENDINQKMNSMSFGQLKKTHISFALACNTKYLFMDEPTNGLDIPSKAQFRKAVMKYTREDSTLLISTHQVRDLENIIDPIIILDRQDVLLNASLEKIAEKFFFDYSNDRKEGALYCEMIPGGNIQVLINTTGEDSKVNIEALFNTVHLHKELVKGLKDEN
;
A
#
# COMPACT_ATOMS: atom_id res chain seq x y z
N MET A 1 -4.30 -1.10 15.61
CA MET A 1 -5.53 -0.98 14.79
C MET A 1 -5.76 0.45 14.34
N ILE A 2 -6.05 0.70 13.04
CA ILE A 2 -6.36 2.03 12.50
C ILE A 2 -7.86 2.14 12.28
N ARG A 3 -8.49 3.23 12.76
CA ARG A 3 -9.90 3.54 12.57
C ARG A 3 -10.05 4.89 11.91
N ILE A 4 -10.77 4.92 10.81
CA ILE A 4 -11.08 6.12 10.04
C ILE A 4 -12.60 6.27 10.03
N LYS A 5 -13.09 7.45 10.43
CA LYS A 5 -14.54 7.72 10.51
C LYS A 5 -14.86 9.07 9.87
N ASP A 6 -15.74 9.05 8.87
CA ASP A 6 -16.30 10.22 8.19
C ASP A 6 -15.21 11.20 7.71
N LEU A 7 -14.04 10.65 7.31
CA LEU A 7 -12.86 11.42 6.97
C LEU A 7 -13.09 12.23 5.70
N GLY A 8 -12.86 13.54 5.81
CA GLY A 8 -12.88 14.47 4.69
C GLY A 8 -11.63 15.32 4.61
N PHE A 9 -11.15 15.55 3.37
CA PHE A 9 -10.01 16.40 3.11
C PHE A 9 -10.14 17.10 1.74
N SER A 10 -9.68 18.37 1.69
CA SER A 10 -9.60 19.17 0.45
C SER A 10 -8.38 20.05 0.42
N TYR A 11 -7.84 20.29 -0.77
CA TYR A 11 -6.87 21.35 -1.05
C TYR A 11 -7.62 22.59 -1.58
N GLY A 12 -7.74 23.63 -0.74
CA GLY A 12 -8.61 24.75 -1.06
C GLY A 12 -10.05 24.28 -1.26
N GLU A 13 -10.60 24.52 -2.45
CA GLU A 13 -11.94 24.10 -2.86
C GLU A 13 -11.99 22.70 -3.47
N ASN A 14 -10.83 22.12 -3.83
CA ASN A 14 -10.76 20.79 -4.44
C ASN A 14 -10.88 19.70 -3.37
N VAL A 15 -12.05 19.06 -3.30
CA VAL A 15 -12.31 17.94 -2.40
C VAL A 15 -11.61 16.70 -2.93
N VAL A 16 -10.76 16.10 -2.09
CA VAL A 16 -9.95 14.91 -2.43
C VAL A 16 -10.49 13.64 -1.76
N LEU A 17 -10.89 13.74 -0.48
CA LEU A 17 -11.50 12.65 0.28
C LEU A 17 -12.81 13.15 0.88
N LYS A 18 -13.85 12.31 0.85
CA LYS A 18 -15.16 12.66 1.35
C LYS A 18 -15.81 11.45 2.04
N ASP A 19 -16.20 11.65 3.30
CA ASP A 19 -16.94 10.67 4.10
C ASP A 19 -16.31 9.26 4.14
N ILE A 20 -14.96 9.20 4.11
CA ILE A 20 -14.23 7.93 4.15
C ILE A 20 -14.37 7.31 5.53
N THR A 21 -14.95 6.12 5.58
CA THR A 21 -15.05 5.31 6.81
C THR A 21 -14.53 3.90 6.53
N MET A 22 -13.50 3.50 7.26
CA MET A 22 -12.91 2.15 7.18
C MET A 22 -12.04 1.84 8.40
N ASN A 23 -11.84 0.56 8.65
CA ASN A 23 -10.91 0.06 9.64
C ASN A 23 -9.78 -0.72 8.95
N LEU A 24 -8.57 -0.65 9.52
CA LEU A 24 -7.43 -1.47 9.11
C LEU A 24 -6.99 -2.29 10.31
N GLU A 25 -7.00 -3.60 10.16
CA GLU A 25 -6.58 -4.54 11.18
C GLU A 25 -5.05 -4.57 11.32
N GLU A 26 -4.58 -5.06 12.44
CA GLU A 26 -3.15 -5.24 12.70
C GLU A 26 -2.60 -6.48 11.96
N GLY A 27 -1.29 -6.45 11.65
CA GLY A 27 -0.60 -7.59 11.06
C GLY A 27 -0.99 -7.88 9.60
N ARG A 28 -1.49 -6.89 8.87
CA ARG A 28 -1.90 -7.04 7.47
C ARG A 28 -1.10 -6.15 6.53
N ILE A 29 -0.95 -6.58 5.29
CA ILE A 29 -0.32 -5.80 4.21
C ILE A 29 -1.40 -5.36 3.22
N TYR A 30 -1.92 -4.16 3.43
CA TYR A 30 -2.97 -3.58 2.58
C TYR A 30 -2.40 -3.02 1.29
N GLY A 31 -3.05 -3.34 0.16
CA GLY A 31 -2.86 -2.63 -1.10
C GLY A 31 -3.86 -1.49 -1.25
N LEU A 32 -3.37 -0.25 -1.34
CA LEU A 32 -4.19 0.94 -1.61
C LEU A 32 -4.13 1.26 -3.10
N LEU A 33 -5.16 0.87 -3.82
CA LEU A 33 -5.27 0.98 -5.28
C LEU A 33 -6.12 2.18 -5.68
N GLY A 34 -5.83 2.74 -6.84
CA GLY A 34 -6.59 3.86 -7.41
C GLY A 34 -5.81 4.57 -8.49
N GLU A 35 -6.50 5.32 -9.33
CA GLU A 35 -5.88 6.15 -10.35
C GLU A 35 -4.97 7.25 -9.76
N ASN A 36 -4.13 7.84 -10.60
CA ASN A 36 -3.31 8.97 -10.17
C ASN A 36 -4.19 10.18 -9.81
N GLY A 37 -3.84 10.85 -8.71
CA GLY A 37 -4.59 12.00 -8.22
C GLY A 37 -5.89 11.68 -7.45
N VAL A 38 -6.24 10.42 -7.25
CA VAL A 38 -7.47 10.01 -6.54
C VAL A 38 -7.44 10.24 -5.02
N GLY A 39 -6.26 10.52 -4.46
CA GLY A 39 -6.10 10.82 -3.03
C GLY A 39 -5.30 9.80 -2.22
N LYS A 40 -4.63 8.81 -2.84
CA LYS A 40 -3.80 7.80 -2.14
C LYS A 40 -2.74 8.46 -1.24
N THR A 41 -1.88 9.30 -1.82
CA THR A 41 -0.85 10.08 -1.09
C THR A 41 -1.46 10.95 0.01
N THR A 42 -2.63 11.55 -0.26
CA THR A 42 -3.34 12.38 0.73
C THR A 42 -3.76 11.55 1.93
N LEU A 43 -4.35 10.36 1.70
CA LEU A 43 -4.74 9.44 2.77
C LEU A 43 -3.52 9.01 3.59
N LEU A 44 -2.42 8.58 2.94
CA LEU A 44 -1.19 8.17 3.63
C LEU A 44 -0.60 9.31 4.47
N THR A 45 -0.59 10.56 3.97
CA THR A 45 -0.08 11.73 4.71
C THR A 45 -0.97 12.13 5.89
N LEU A 46 -2.28 11.90 5.80
CA LEU A 46 -3.21 12.07 6.92
C LEU A 46 -2.96 11.01 8.02
N LEU A 47 -2.80 9.76 7.63
CA LEU A 47 -2.47 8.65 8.56
C LEU A 47 -1.13 8.86 9.25
N SER A 48 -0.15 9.45 8.56
CA SER A 48 1.18 9.73 9.12
C SER A 48 1.22 10.99 10.00
N GLY A 49 0.10 11.69 10.20
CA GLY A 49 0.06 12.94 10.95
C GLY A 49 0.81 14.10 10.28
N LEU A 50 1.08 14.01 8.98
CA LEU A 50 1.69 15.08 8.18
C LEU A 50 0.67 16.10 7.69
N LYS A 51 -0.61 15.70 7.66
CA LYS A 51 -1.74 16.56 7.33
C LYS A 51 -2.85 16.39 8.37
N ASN A 52 -3.67 17.45 8.54
CA ASN A 52 -4.84 17.40 9.40
C ASN A 52 -6.10 17.15 8.57
N ALA A 53 -6.95 16.25 9.04
CA ALA A 53 -8.28 16.07 8.47
C ALA A 53 -9.10 17.35 8.58
N LYS A 54 -9.89 17.67 7.55
CA LYS A 54 -10.83 18.81 7.59
C LYS A 54 -12.20 18.42 8.15
N ALA A 55 -12.55 17.13 8.05
CA ALA A 55 -13.75 16.56 8.63
C ALA A 55 -13.44 15.13 9.10
N GLY A 56 -14.24 14.62 10.03
CA GLY A 56 -14.08 13.27 10.56
C GLY A 56 -12.86 13.07 11.44
N HIS A 57 -12.50 11.82 11.66
CA HIS A 57 -11.47 11.45 12.62
C HIS A 57 -10.63 10.27 12.14
N ILE A 58 -9.35 10.29 12.53
CA ILE A 58 -8.41 9.17 12.40
C ILE A 58 -7.91 8.82 13.79
N TYR A 59 -7.94 7.54 14.13
CA TYR A 59 -7.34 7.00 15.34
C TYR A 59 -6.43 5.82 14.98
N ILE A 60 -5.21 5.85 15.47
CA ILE A 60 -4.24 4.76 15.42
C ILE A 60 -3.96 4.37 16.87
N ASP A 61 -4.35 3.16 17.26
CA ASP A 61 -4.31 2.67 18.65
C ASP A 61 -4.95 3.66 19.65
N GLY A 62 -6.03 4.33 19.23
CA GLY A 62 -6.73 5.32 20.06
C GLY A 62 -6.14 6.73 20.01
N HIS A 63 -5.00 6.93 19.40
CA HIS A 63 -4.32 8.24 19.28
C HIS A 63 -4.64 8.91 17.93
N ASN A 64 -4.82 10.22 17.96
CA ASN A 64 -4.96 11.00 16.73
C ASN A 64 -3.56 11.36 16.18
N PRO A 65 -3.18 10.89 14.98
CA PRO A 65 -1.83 11.10 14.43
C PRO A 65 -1.48 12.58 14.23
N TRP A 66 -2.46 13.45 14.00
CA TRP A 66 -2.23 14.90 13.89
C TRP A 66 -1.72 15.54 15.18
N LYS A 67 -2.03 14.97 16.34
CA LYS A 67 -1.49 15.45 17.63
C LYS A 67 0.01 15.22 17.76
N ARG A 68 0.60 14.38 16.89
CA ARG A 68 2.02 14.11 16.79
C ARG A 68 2.65 13.70 18.14
N GLU A 69 1.93 12.89 18.90
CA GLU A 69 2.43 12.35 20.16
C GLU A 69 3.69 11.49 19.88
N PRO A 70 4.82 11.74 20.57
CA PRO A 70 6.08 11.01 20.30
C PRO A 70 5.93 9.50 20.36
N SER A 71 5.16 8.97 21.32
CA SER A 71 4.89 7.54 21.49
C SER A 71 4.20 6.92 20.26
N LEU A 72 3.37 7.68 19.55
CA LEU A 72 2.77 7.21 18.31
C LEU A 72 3.73 7.39 17.12
N LEU A 73 4.45 8.52 17.04
CA LEU A 73 5.32 8.81 15.90
C LEU A 73 6.50 7.83 15.79
N THR A 74 7.00 7.29 16.91
CA THR A 74 8.03 6.26 16.89
C THR A 74 7.54 4.92 16.35
N GLU A 75 6.21 4.71 16.31
CA GLU A 75 5.56 3.52 15.77
C GLU A 75 5.05 3.70 14.34
N ILE A 76 5.26 4.87 13.72
CA ILE A 76 4.85 5.16 12.35
C ILE A 76 6.07 5.50 11.50
N TYR A 77 6.14 4.91 10.30
CA TYR A 77 7.03 5.37 9.24
C TYR A 77 6.25 5.63 7.96
N TYR A 78 6.53 6.75 7.31
CA TYR A 78 5.98 7.10 6.00
C TYR A 78 7.09 7.21 4.97
N LEU A 79 7.05 6.35 3.96
CA LEU A 79 7.92 6.38 2.80
C LEU A 79 7.19 7.10 1.65
N SER A 80 7.68 8.27 1.29
CA SER A 80 7.16 9.04 0.15
C SER A 80 7.59 8.43 -1.19
N ASP A 81 6.80 8.67 -2.24
CA ASP A 81 7.23 8.36 -3.62
C ASP A 81 8.49 9.14 -4.00
N GLU A 82 8.51 10.44 -3.69
CA GLU A 82 9.72 11.26 -3.83
C GLU A 82 10.66 11.01 -2.66
N VAL A 83 11.87 10.54 -2.95
CA VAL A 83 12.91 10.26 -1.95
C VAL A 83 14.00 11.34 -1.98
N ALA A 84 14.44 11.75 -0.79
CA ALA A 84 15.39 12.84 -0.64
C ALA A 84 16.84 12.35 -0.82
N GLU A 85 17.60 13.13 -1.55
CA GLU A 85 19.07 12.97 -1.65
C GLU A 85 19.75 13.69 -0.49
N THR A 86 20.92 13.16 -0.10
CA THR A 86 21.80 13.78 0.90
C THR A 86 23.25 13.53 0.58
N ASN A 87 24.14 14.36 1.12
CA ASN A 87 25.60 14.18 0.97
C ASN A 87 26.18 13.05 1.85
N MET A 88 25.37 12.49 2.74
CA MET A 88 25.74 11.33 3.56
C MET A 88 25.81 10.07 2.70
N ASN A 89 26.61 9.11 3.10
CA ASN A 89 26.47 7.75 2.60
C ASN A 89 25.29 7.04 3.31
N ALA A 90 24.90 5.85 2.81
CA ALA A 90 23.73 5.17 3.33
C ALA A 90 23.85 4.76 4.80
N ILE A 91 25.05 4.34 5.25
CA ILE A 91 25.29 3.97 6.65
C ILE A 91 25.25 5.18 7.58
N GLU A 92 25.86 6.30 7.21
CA GLU A 92 25.79 7.57 7.95
C GLU A 92 24.34 8.06 8.07
N TYR A 93 23.55 7.93 7.01
CA TYR A 93 22.13 8.25 7.02
C TYR A 93 21.38 7.38 8.04
N ALA A 94 21.61 6.07 8.00
CA ALA A 94 20.96 5.13 8.90
C ALA A 94 21.32 5.39 10.37
N GLU A 95 22.59 5.64 10.70
CA GLU A 95 23.06 5.95 12.06
C GLU A 95 22.50 7.29 12.57
N ASN A 96 22.39 8.30 11.71
CA ASN A 96 21.91 9.63 12.11
C ASN A 96 20.40 9.69 12.31
N TYR A 97 19.64 9.03 11.45
CA TYR A 97 18.18 9.12 11.46
C TYR A 97 17.52 7.94 12.17
N GLY A 98 18.11 6.76 12.17
CA GLY A 98 17.54 5.57 12.81
C GLY A 98 17.19 5.75 14.28
N LYS A 99 17.97 6.57 15.01
CA LYS A 99 17.75 6.89 16.43
C LYS A 99 16.40 7.52 16.77
N PHE A 100 15.64 8.00 15.77
CA PHE A 100 14.29 8.54 15.99
C PHE A 100 13.22 7.45 16.10
N TRP A 101 13.54 6.22 15.76
CA TRP A 101 12.66 5.05 15.89
C TRP A 101 13.29 4.06 16.88
N GLU A 102 12.58 3.78 17.96
CA GLU A 102 13.08 2.88 19.02
C GLU A 102 13.36 1.46 18.53
N GLY A 103 12.57 1.02 17.51
CA GLY A 103 12.73 -0.30 16.89
C GLY A 103 13.81 -0.38 15.82
N PHE A 104 14.52 0.71 15.50
CA PHE A 104 15.49 0.73 14.40
C PHE A 104 16.64 -0.26 14.65
N ASP A 105 16.91 -1.10 13.65
CA ASP A 105 17.98 -2.10 13.65
C ASP A 105 18.96 -1.84 12.50
N LEU A 106 20.18 -1.39 12.85
CA LEU A 106 21.24 -1.10 11.89
C LEU A 106 21.72 -2.36 11.15
N ASN A 107 21.79 -3.51 11.84
CA ASN A 107 22.22 -4.76 11.18
C ASN A 107 21.18 -5.20 10.15
N LYS A 108 19.91 -5.07 10.49
CA LYS A 108 18.82 -5.32 9.56
C LYS A 108 18.87 -4.38 8.36
N PHE A 109 19.16 -3.09 8.57
CA PHE A 109 19.37 -2.15 7.45
C PHE A 109 20.47 -2.63 6.50
N ILE A 110 21.63 -3.01 7.04
CA ILE A 110 22.77 -3.51 6.27
C ILE A 110 22.37 -4.78 5.48
N GLU A 111 21.71 -5.74 6.12
CA GLU A 111 21.26 -6.98 5.49
C GLU A 111 20.28 -6.71 4.33
N ILE A 112 19.36 -5.75 4.51
CA ILE A 112 18.41 -5.37 3.44
C ILE A 112 19.17 -4.70 2.29
N MET A 113 20.09 -3.78 2.57
CA MET A 113 20.92 -3.12 1.55
C MET A 113 21.72 -4.15 0.73
N GLU A 114 22.30 -5.15 1.38
CA GLU A 114 22.99 -6.26 0.71
C GLU A 114 22.03 -7.06 -0.18
N SER A 115 20.81 -7.36 0.30
CA SER A 115 19.78 -8.06 -0.47
C SER A 115 19.32 -7.30 -1.72
N PHE A 116 19.44 -5.98 -1.68
CA PHE A 116 19.20 -5.08 -2.81
C PHE A 116 20.44 -4.82 -3.69
N GLU A 117 21.58 -5.42 -3.35
CA GLU A 117 22.84 -5.19 -4.04
C GLU A 117 23.26 -3.71 -4.07
N ASN A 118 22.93 -2.98 -2.98
CA ASN A 118 23.29 -1.57 -2.81
C ASN A 118 24.50 -1.40 -1.88
N ASP A 119 25.44 -0.55 -2.27
CA ASP A 119 26.60 -0.24 -1.45
C ASP A 119 26.25 0.76 -0.33
N ILE A 120 26.42 0.33 0.91
CA ILE A 120 26.14 1.15 2.11
C ILE A 120 27.08 2.35 2.25
N ASN A 121 28.27 2.31 1.62
CA ASN A 121 29.27 3.37 1.66
C ASN A 121 29.10 4.38 0.53
N GLN A 122 28.25 4.11 -0.46
CA GLN A 122 27.95 5.03 -1.55
C GLN A 122 27.22 6.27 -1.03
N LYS A 123 27.62 7.46 -1.46
CA LYS A 123 26.91 8.71 -1.16
C LYS A 123 25.54 8.71 -1.83
N MET A 124 24.50 9.04 -1.06
CA MET A 124 23.13 8.99 -1.54
C MET A 124 22.85 9.95 -2.71
N ASN A 125 23.53 11.09 -2.77
CA ASN A 125 23.44 12.03 -3.91
C ASN A 125 24.16 11.54 -5.19
N SER A 126 24.92 10.46 -5.12
CA SER A 126 25.56 9.81 -6.27
C SER A 126 24.88 8.50 -6.69
N MET A 127 23.83 8.12 -5.99
CA MET A 127 23.02 6.94 -6.31
C MET A 127 22.11 7.22 -7.51
N SER A 128 21.86 6.18 -8.32
CA SER A 128 20.76 6.23 -9.27
C SER A 128 19.42 6.32 -8.51
N PHE A 129 18.36 6.77 -9.17
CA PHE A 129 17.03 6.86 -8.55
C PHE A 129 16.59 5.50 -7.93
N GLY A 130 16.79 4.39 -8.66
CA GLY A 130 16.47 3.06 -8.15
C GLY A 130 17.30 2.64 -6.94
N GLN A 131 18.61 2.97 -6.92
CA GLN A 131 19.48 2.73 -5.76
C GLN A 131 19.03 3.56 -4.55
N LEU A 132 18.73 4.84 -4.75
CA LEU A 132 18.26 5.74 -3.72
C LEU A 132 16.92 5.24 -3.14
N LYS A 133 15.98 4.85 -4.00
CA LYS A 133 14.70 4.28 -3.60
C LYS A 133 14.88 3.01 -2.76
N LYS A 134 15.74 2.08 -3.19
CA LYS A 134 16.09 0.86 -2.43
C LYS A 134 16.70 1.19 -1.07
N THR A 135 17.56 2.21 -0.98
CA THR A 135 18.12 2.66 0.30
C THR A 135 17.03 3.15 1.25
N HIS A 136 16.10 3.97 0.79
CA HIS A 136 14.99 4.46 1.61
C HIS A 136 14.02 3.34 2.01
N ILE A 137 13.77 2.37 1.13
CA ILE A 137 12.98 1.16 1.46
C ILE A 137 13.69 0.34 2.55
N SER A 138 15.01 0.15 2.43
CA SER A 138 15.82 -0.56 3.44
C SER A 138 15.72 0.11 4.80
N PHE A 139 15.82 1.44 4.82
CA PHE A 139 15.68 2.23 6.04
C PHE A 139 14.27 2.09 6.64
N ALA A 140 13.23 2.21 5.83
CA ALA A 140 11.83 2.09 6.25
C ALA A 140 11.55 0.73 6.92
N LEU A 141 12.03 -0.36 6.32
CA LEU A 141 11.88 -1.71 6.87
C LEU A 141 12.74 -1.93 8.14
N ALA A 142 13.91 -1.29 8.20
CA ALA A 142 14.79 -1.37 9.37
C ALA A 142 14.29 -0.56 10.58
N CYS A 143 13.38 0.41 10.37
CA CYS A 143 12.74 1.14 11.48
C CYS A 143 11.86 0.25 12.35
N ASN A 144 11.47 -0.95 11.88
CA ASN A 144 10.66 -1.91 12.64
C ASN A 144 9.37 -1.32 13.24
N THR A 145 8.76 -0.36 12.57
CA THR A 145 7.55 0.31 13.06
C THR A 145 6.33 -0.60 12.99
N LYS A 146 5.37 -0.36 13.88
CA LYS A 146 4.08 -1.05 13.87
C LYS A 146 3.23 -0.63 12.66
N TYR A 147 3.36 0.61 12.21
CA TYR A 147 2.62 1.16 11.07
C TYR A 147 3.59 1.67 10.02
N LEU A 148 3.59 1.04 8.84
CA LEU A 148 4.45 1.41 7.74
C LEU A 148 3.59 1.78 6.52
N PHE A 149 3.63 3.07 6.16
CA PHE A 149 2.91 3.61 5.02
C PHE A 149 3.89 3.88 3.88
N MET A 150 3.67 3.26 2.73
CA MET A 150 4.55 3.40 1.56
C MET A 150 3.77 3.95 0.37
N ASP A 151 4.22 5.08 -0.16
CA ASP A 151 3.62 5.70 -1.34
C ASP A 151 4.41 5.32 -2.59
N GLU A 152 3.79 4.56 -3.48
CA GLU A 152 4.37 4.07 -4.77
C GLU A 152 5.82 3.54 -4.61
N PRO A 153 6.09 2.59 -3.68
CA PRO A 153 7.46 2.19 -3.36
C PRO A 153 8.19 1.50 -4.52
N THR A 154 7.46 0.90 -5.46
CA THR A 154 8.01 0.20 -6.62
C THR A 154 8.18 1.10 -7.85
N ASN A 155 7.73 2.35 -7.77
CA ASN A 155 7.89 3.31 -8.86
C ASN A 155 9.39 3.57 -9.15
N GLY A 156 9.79 3.46 -10.42
CA GLY A 156 11.18 3.63 -10.85
C GLY A 156 12.12 2.46 -10.56
N LEU A 157 11.61 1.36 -10.00
CA LEU A 157 12.37 0.11 -9.86
C LEU A 157 12.26 -0.75 -11.13
N ASP A 158 13.34 -1.40 -11.50
CA ASP A 158 13.36 -2.42 -12.55
C ASP A 158 12.72 -3.74 -12.08
N ILE A 159 12.47 -4.66 -13.01
CA ILE A 159 11.80 -5.94 -12.71
C ILE A 159 12.53 -6.76 -11.62
N PRO A 160 13.87 -6.94 -11.66
CA PRO A 160 14.60 -7.61 -10.58
C PRO A 160 14.42 -6.92 -9.23
N SER A 161 14.54 -5.58 -9.17
CA SER A 161 14.41 -4.80 -7.94
C SER A 161 12.99 -4.86 -7.35
N LYS A 162 11.95 -4.93 -8.19
CA LYS A 162 10.57 -5.18 -7.73
C LYS A 162 10.42 -6.55 -7.08
N ALA A 163 11.09 -7.57 -7.61
CA ALA A 163 11.11 -8.90 -6.98
C ALA A 163 11.88 -8.90 -5.65
N GLN A 164 13.01 -8.19 -5.58
CA GLN A 164 13.77 -7.98 -4.34
C GLN A 164 12.91 -7.25 -3.30
N PHE A 165 12.18 -6.20 -3.69
CA PHE A 165 11.26 -5.45 -2.82
C PHE A 165 10.21 -6.38 -2.18
N ARG A 166 9.50 -7.20 -2.97
CA ARG A 166 8.51 -8.15 -2.42
C ARG A 166 9.13 -9.11 -1.40
N LYS A 167 10.31 -9.67 -1.71
CA LYS A 167 11.03 -10.54 -0.78
C LYS A 167 11.43 -9.81 0.49
N ALA A 168 11.92 -8.58 0.38
CA ALA A 168 12.31 -7.76 1.53
C ALA A 168 11.11 -7.44 2.43
N VAL A 169 9.97 -7.03 1.87
CA VAL A 169 8.74 -6.79 2.63
C VAL A 169 8.33 -8.05 3.38
N MET A 170 8.25 -9.20 2.71
CA MET A 170 7.82 -10.46 3.35
C MET A 170 8.80 -10.96 4.42
N LYS A 171 10.10 -10.72 4.24
CA LYS A 171 11.13 -11.23 5.17
C LYS A 171 11.34 -10.32 6.37
N TYR A 172 11.28 -9.00 6.17
CA TYR A 172 11.75 -8.03 7.15
C TYR A 172 10.62 -7.23 7.83
N THR A 173 9.38 -7.42 7.45
CA THR A 173 8.23 -6.84 8.17
C THR A 173 7.96 -7.66 9.43
N ARG A 174 7.65 -7.00 10.54
CA ARG A 174 7.22 -7.66 11.79
C ARG A 174 5.84 -8.27 11.58
N GLU A 175 5.55 -9.38 12.24
CA GLU A 175 4.25 -10.08 12.12
C GLU A 175 3.06 -9.22 12.59
N ASP A 176 3.29 -8.32 13.57
CA ASP A 176 2.27 -7.42 14.10
C ASP A 176 2.20 -6.07 13.37
N SER A 177 3.07 -5.84 12.38
CA SER A 177 3.07 -4.59 11.62
C SER A 177 1.93 -4.53 10.61
N THR A 178 1.30 -3.36 10.54
CA THR A 178 0.31 -3.04 9.50
C THR A 178 0.98 -2.19 8.43
N LEU A 179 1.02 -2.72 7.22
CA LEU A 179 1.52 -2.01 6.05
C LEU A 179 0.36 -1.51 5.20
N LEU A 180 0.48 -0.27 4.71
CA LEU A 180 -0.43 0.27 3.69
C LEU A 180 0.42 0.76 2.53
N ILE A 181 0.36 0.04 1.41
CA ILE A 181 1.18 0.29 0.23
C ILE A 181 0.30 0.83 -0.89
N SER A 182 0.51 2.10 -1.27
CA SER A 182 -0.19 2.65 -2.42
C SER A 182 0.48 2.20 -3.72
N THR A 183 -0.32 1.91 -4.73
CA THR A 183 0.17 1.67 -6.08
C THR A 183 -0.91 1.91 -7.13
N HIS A 184 -0.48 2.29 -8.33
CA HIS A 184 -1.25 2.23 -9.56
C HIS A 184 -0.77 1.06 -10.46
N GLN A 185 0.31 0.36 -10.08
CA GLN A 185 0.89 -0.79 -10.77
C GLN A 185 0.65 -2.07 -9.96
N VAL A 186 -0.55 -2.58 -10.01
CA VAL A 186 -1.05 -3.68 -9.17
C VAL A 186 -0.18 -4.94 -9.26
N ARG A 187 0.30 -5.28 -10.47
CA ARG A 187 1.13 -6.48 -10.73
C ARG A 187 2.40 -6.52 -9.88
N ASP A 188 2.90 -5.35 -9.48
CA ASP A 188 4.13 -5.28 -8.68
C ASP A 188 3.96 -5.85 -7.27
N LEU A 189 2.73 -5.84 -6.74
CA LEU A 189 2.41 -6.19 -5.36
C LEU A 189 1.48 -7.41 -5.22
N GLU A 190 0.97 -7.97 -6.33
CA GLU A 190 -0.11 -8.97 -6.37
C GLU A 190 0.07 -10.15 -5.39
N ASN A 191 1.30 -10.54 -5.09
CA ASN A 191 1.54 -11.71 -4.24
C ASN A 191 1.85 -11.38 -2.77
N ILE A 192 1.78 -10.11 -2.37
CA ILE A 192 2.12 -9.70 -1.00
C ILE A 192 1.03 -8.88 -0.31
N ILE A 193 0.04 -8.38 -1.06
CA ILE A 193 -1.02 -7.55 -0.51
C ILE A 193 -2.31 -8.35 -0.27
N ASP A 194 -2.80 -8.28 0.95
CA ASP A 194 -4.11 -8.74 1.41
C ASP A 194 -4.39 -8.09 2.77
N PRO A 195 -5.44 -7.27 2.91
CA PRO A 195 -6.57 -6.93 2.00
C PRO A 195 -6.27 -5.90 0.89
N ILE A 196 -7.28 -5.70 0.02
CA ILE A 196 -7.29 -4.70 -1.05
C ILE A 196 -8.24 -3.55 -0.72
N ILE A 197 -7.73 -2.33 -0.84
CA ILE A 197 -8.53 -1.09 -0.77
C ILE A 197 -8.51 -0.44 -2.15
N ILE A 198 -9.69 -0.14 -2.69
CA ILE A 198 -9.83 0.62 -3.95
C ILE A 198 -10.42 1.97 -3.64
N LEU A 199 -9.63 3.01 -3.91
CA LEU A 199 -10.01 4.42 -3.76
C LEU A 199 -10.36 5.01 -5.13
N ASP A 200 -11.52 5.64 -5.26
CA ASP A 200 -11.96 6.32 -6.48
C ASP A 200 -12.78 7.55 -6.16
N ARG A 201 -12.45 8.68 -6.80
CA ARG A 201 -13.22 9.94 -6.79
C ARG A 201 -13.82 10.27 -5.44
N GLN A 202 -12.96 10.39 -4.42
CA GLN A 202 -13.32 10.80 -3.06
C GLN A 202 -13.94 9.69 -2.17
N ASP A 203 -14.16 8.47 -2.68
CA ASP A 203 -14.80 7.37 -1.94
C ASP A 203 -13.91 6.11 -1.92
N VAL A 204 -14.13 5.24 -0.92
CA VAL A 204 -13.60 3.88 -0.88
C VAL A 204 -14.63 2.95 -1.51
N LEU A 205 -14.32 2.43 -2.68
CA LEU A 205 -15.20 1.49 -3.39
C LEU A 205 -15.14 0.09 -2.77
N LEU A 206 -13.94 -0.33 -2.35
CA LEU A 206 -13.68 -1.67 -1.82
C LEU A 206 -12.69 -1.58 -0.65
N ASN A 207 -12.94 -2.34 0.41
CA ASN A 207 -11.99 -2.68 1.46
C ASN A 207 -12.29 -4.11 1.90
N ALA A 208 -11.59 -5.10 1.33
CA ALA A 208 -11.88 -6.50 1.57
C ALA A 208 -10.65 -7.40 1.40
N SER A 209 -10.63 -8.52 2.12
CA SER A 209 -9.65 -9.58 1.93
C SER A 209 -9.82 -10.27 0.58
N LEU A 210 -8.73 -10.88 0.08
CA LEU A 210 -8.79 -11.67 -1.16
C LEU A 210 -9.78 -12.82 -1.04
N GLU A 211 -9.95 -13.41 0.14
CA GLU A 211 -10.93 -14.45 0.43
C GLU A 211 -12.35 -13.96 0.19
N LYS A 212 -12.78 -12.84 0.82
CA LYS A 212 -14.11 -12.25 0.61
C LYS A 212 -14.35 -11.84 -0.85
N ILE A 213 -13.31 -11.39 -1.53
CA ILE A 213 -13.37 -11.06 -2.95
C ILE A 213 -13.64 -12.32 -3.79
N ALA A 214 -12.92 -13.44 -3.52
CA ALA A 214 -13.10 -14.71 -4.20
C ALA A 214 -14.44 -15.38 -3.90
N GLU A 215 -15.00 -15.20 -2.70
CA GLU A 215 -16.36 -15.65 -2.38
C GLU A 215 -17.43 -14.98 -3.27
N LYS A 216 -17.22 -13.71 -3.62
CA LYS A 216 -18.19 -12.94 -4.42
C LYS A 216 -17.95 -13.01 -5.91
N PHE A 217 -16.69 -13.03 -6.33
CA PHE A 217 -16.29 -12.97 -7.74
C PHE A 217 -15.51 -14.22 -8.12
N PHE A 218 -15.81 -14.75 -9.29
CA PHE A 218 -15.08 -15.83 -9.91
C PHE A 218 -14.22 -15.29 -11.05
N PHE A 219 -12.91 -15.57 -11.00
CA PHE A 219 -11.94 -15.15 -12.01
C PHE A 219 -11.63 -16.33 -12.93
N ASP A 220 -12.10 -16.24 -14.18
CA ASP A 220 -12.01 -17.30 -15.17
C ASP A 220 -10.99 -16.97 -16.26
N TYR A 221 -10.25 -18.00 -16.66
CA TYR A 221 -9.31 -17.94 -17.77
C TYR A 221 -9.75 -18.96 -18.82
N SER A 222 -10.36 -18.49 -19.91
CA SER A 222 -10.91 -19.38 -20.96
C SER A 222 -10.80 -18.74 -22.34
N ASN A 223 -10.93 -19.59 -23.39
CA ASN A 223 -10.86 -19.13 -24.77
C ASN A 223 -12.10 -18.34 -25.18
N ASP A 224 -13.26 -18.70 -24.63
CA ASP A 224 -14.53 -18.10 -25.00
C ASP A 224 -15.04 -17.13 -23.92
N ARG A 225 -15.67 -16.06 -24.37
CA ARG A 225 -16.36 -15.14 -23.46
C ARG A 225 -17.60 -15.83 -22.89
N LYS A 226 -17.69 -15.90 -21.57
CA LYS A 226 -18.86 -16.43 -20.86
C LYS A 226 -20.00 -15.42 -20.80
N GLU A 227 -21.22 -15.91 -20.89
CA GLU A 227 -22.42 -15.11 -20.67
C GLU A 227 -22.47 -14.63 -19.20
N GLY A 228 -22.83 -13.37 -18.98
CA GLY A 228 -22.87 -12.78 -17.64
C GLY A 228 -21.52 -12.28 -17.13
N ALA A 229 -20.45 -12.30 -17.92
CA ALA A 229 -19.18 -11.73 -17.53
C ALA A 229 -19.31 -10.22 -17.27
N LEU A 230 -19.00 -9.80 -16.05
CA LEU A 230 -18.96 -8.40 -15.60
C LEU A 230 -17.81 -7.64 -16.26
N TYR A 231 -16.68 -8.32 -16.41
CA TYR A 231 -15.49 -7.83 -17.09
C TYR A 231 -14.90 -8.94 -17.94
N CYS A 232 -14.36 -8.58 -19.09
CA CYS A 232 -13.66 -9.51 -19.97
C CYS A 232 -12.58 -8.77 -20.74
N GLU A 233 -11.36 -9.25 -20.66
CA GLU A 233 -10.20 -8.72 -21.37
C GLU A 233 -9.50 -9.85 -22.14
N MET A 234 -9.17 -9.58 -23.41
CA MET A 234 -8.41 -10.51 -24.25
C MET A 234 -6.94 -10.47 -23.84
N ILE A 235 -6.39 -11.63 -23.55
CA ILE A 235 -4.98 -11.82 -23.19
C ILE A 235 -4.34 -12.85 -24.14
N PRO A 236 -3.00 -12.91 -24.24
CA PRO A 236 -2.38 -14.00 -24.99
C PRO A 236 -2.82 -15.37 -24.47
N GLY A 237 -3.46 -16.16 -25.32
CA GLY A 237 -3.96 -17.49 -24.99
C GLY A 237 -5.40 -17.57 -24.51
N GLY A 238 -6.20 -16.49 -24.62
CA GLY A 238 -7.63 -16.51 -24.29
C GLY A 238 -8.15 -15.20 -23.73
N ASN A 239 -9.02 -15.32 -22.73
CA ASN A 239 -9.61 -14.17 -22.03
C ASN A 239 -9.45 -14.33 -20.53
N ILE A 240 -9.24 -13.23 -19.83
CA ILE A 240 -9.51 -13.13 -18.40
C ILE A 240 -10.89 -12.52 -18.21
N GLN A 241 -11.72 -13.15 -17.39
CA GLN A 241 -13.10 -12.72 -17.14
C GLN A 241 -13.41 -12.72 -15.66
N VAL A 242 -14.29 -11.82 -15.26
CA VAL A 242 -14.82 -11.75 -13.90
C VAL A 242 -16.33 -11.96 -13.93
N LEU A 243 -16.80 -12.92 -13.17
CA LEU A 243 -18.21 -13.25 -13.02
C LEU A 243 -18.63 -13.16 -11.56
N ILE A 244 -19.92 -13.16 -11.29
CA ILE A 244 -20.41 -13.40 -9.92
C ILE A 244 -20.15 -14.88 -9.58
N ASN A 245 -19.56 -15.15 -8.44
CA ASN A 245 -19.34 -16.52 -7.95
C ASN A 245 -20.66 -17.07 -7.41
N THR A 246 -21.36 -17.86 -8.23
CA THR A 246 -22.65 -18.50 -7.86
C THR A 246 -22.48 -19.96 -7.46
N THR A 247 -21.32 -20.54 -7.73
CA THR A 247 -21.04 -21.98 -7.50
C THR A 247 -20.23 -22.21 -6.23
N GLY A 248 -19.60 -21.17 -5.68
CA GLY A 248 -18.67 -21.28 -4.56
C GLY A 248 -17.34 -21.93 -4.96
N GLU A 249 -17.01 -21.95 -6.26
CA GLU A 249 -15.72 -22.45 -6.72
C GLU A 249 -14.60 -21.46 -6.38
N ASP A 250 -13.46 -22.01 -5.99
CA ASP A 250 -12.26 -21.20 -5.73
C ASP A 250 -11.64 -20.70 -7.05
N SER A 251 -11.26 -19.43 -7.06
CA SER A 251 -10.48 -18.85 -8.14
C SER A 251 -9.42 -17.90 -7.61
N LYS A 252 -8.26 -17.87 -8.25
CA LYS A 252 -7.23 -16.89 -7.88
C LYS A 252 -7.68 -15.50 -8.30
N VAL A 253 -7.78 -14.58 -7.35
CA VAL A 253 -8.12 -13.18 -7.61
C VAL A 253 -7.07 -12.55 -8.53
N ASN A 254 -7.49 -12.02 -9.66
CA ASN A 254 -6.68 -11.13 -10.48
C ASN A 254 -7.02 -9.70 -10.12
N ILE A 255 -6.10 -9.02 -9.46
CA ILE A 255 -6.37 -7.70 -8.87
C ILE A 255 -6.59 -6.62 -9.95
N GLU A 256 -5.95 -6.75 -11.13
CA GLU A 256 -6.17 -5.82 -12.26
C GLU A 256 -7.59 -5.97 -12.86
N ALA A 257 -8.01 -7.22 -13.08
CA ALA A 257 -9.38 -7.50 -13.52
C ALA A 257 -10.43 -7.11 -12.46
N LEU A 258 -10.12 -7.31 -11.16
CA LEU A 258 -10.95 -6.82 -10.06
C LEU A 258 -11.09 -5.30 -10.10
N PHE A 259 -9.98 -4.58 -10.22
CA PHE A 259 -9.95 -3.12 -10.26
C PHE A 259 -10.86 -2.59 -11.38
N ASN A 260 -10.74 -3.14 -12.59
CA ASN A 260 -11.57 -2.77 -13.72
C ASN A 260 -13.05 -3.13 -13.49
N THR A 261 -13.33 -4.31 -12.93
CA THR A 261 -14.71 -4.74 -12.60
C THR A 261 -15.36 -3.80 -11.61
N VAL A 262 -14.66 -3.42 -10.53
CA VAL A 262 -15.16 -2.53 -9.49
C VAL A 262 -15.49 -1.15 -10.05
N HIS A 263 -14.67 -0.62 -10.96
CA HIS A 263 -14.93 0.68 -11.60
C HIS A 263 -16.14 0.66 -12.52
N LEU A 264 -16.37 -0.46 -13.23
CA LEU A 264 -17.54 -0.63 -14.12
C LEU A 264 -18.83 -0.89 -13.35
N HIS A 265 -18.75 -1.55 -12.19
CA HIS A 265 -19.88 -2.07 -11.41
C HIS A 265 -19.80 -1.69 -9.93
N LYS A 266 -19.71 -0.38 -9.63
CA LYS A 266 -19.53 0.14 -8.25
C LYS A 266 -20.62 -0.32 -7.27
N GLU A 267 -21.84 -0.54 -7.76
CA GLU A 267 -22.96 -1.01 -6.94
C GLU A 267 -22.78 -2.44 -6.42
N LEU A 268 -22.03 -3.29 -7.15
CA LEU A 268 -21.84 -4.69 -6.76
C LEU A 268 -20.91 -4.83 -5.54
N VAL A 269 -20.05 -3.85 -5.30
CA VAL A 269 -19.08 -3.89 -4.20
C VAL A 269 -19.54 -3.14 -2.95
N LYS A 270 -20.71 -2.47 -2.99
CA LYS A 270 -21.32 -1.78 -1.82
C LYS A 270 -21.66 -2.70 -0.66
N GLY A 271 -21.16 -3.78 -0.44
CA GLY A 271 -21.34 -4.68 0.70
C GLY A 271 -20.08 -5.49 1.00
N LEU A 272 -19.00 -5.26 0.24
CA LEU A 272 -17.69 -5.84 0.47
C LEU A 272 -16.78 -4.86 1.23
N LYS A 273 -17.35 -4.13 2.20
CA LYS A 273 -16.55 -3.44 3.21
C LYS A 273 -16.42 -4.41 4.37
N ASP A 274 -15.21 -4.65 4.85
CA ASP A 274 -15.04 -5.41 6.09
C ASP A 274 -15.83 -4.69 7.17
N GLU A 275 -17.02 -5.20 7.48
CA GLU A 275 -17.84 -4.76 8.60
C GLU A 275 -17.17 -5.28 9.87
N ASN A 276 -16.52 -4.36 10.62
CA ASN A 276 -16.16 -4.53 12.03
C ASN A 276 -16.63 -3.34 12.84
#